data_5a23384f43ba823104969522f4c96de1
#
_entry.id   5a23384f43ba823104969522f4c96de1
#
_cell.length_a   1.000
_cell.length_b   1.000
_cell.length_c   1.000
_cell.angle_alpha   90.00
_cell.angle_beta   90.00
_cell.angle_gamma   90.00
#
_symmetry.space_group_name_H-M   'P 1'
#
loop_
_entity.id
_entity.type
_entity.pdbx_description
1 polymer ?
#
loop_
_entity_poly.entity_id
_entity_poly.type
_entity_poly.pdbx_seq_one_letter_code
_entity_poly.pdbx_strand_id
1 'polypeptide(L)'
;MSEAQKKKLIKVSTVPTFLNTFCYGQLKMLSEHYEVVAVSSPMKELDEIHKREGVRCIGIPMERHISLIKDFKSLVAMTKLFHKEKPDIVHSITPKAGLISMVAAWLNHVPVRMHTYTGLVFPTAHGIKKAVLVAMDKLLCHCATYINPEGFGVKNDLSAITSKPMHIIGHGNVRGIDLDYWKRDVSCNVSKELQEKIEGSFVFLFVGCLVKDKGINELVEAFKRLQSENIKKIKLLLVGRFEENLDPLKPETKKEIDNNPDIITVGAVEDVRPFYSVSDIFVFPSYREGFPNTVLEAGAMELPQIVTDINGANEIIKDKWNGLIIPPHRVDDIWNAMKQLMSDEKLRRIMSNNARKMVAERFEQKYLWGELLKTYNTLTQE
;
A
#
# COMPACT_ATOMS: atom_id res chain seq x y z
N MET A 1 1.79 -42.71 10.18
CA MET A 1 2.15 -41.92 8.96
C MET A 1 2.99 -40.75 9.47
N SER A 2 4.28 -40.64 9.06
CA SER A 2 5.09 -39.49 9.43
C SER A 2 4.44 -38.25 8.81
N GLU A 3 4.13 -37.23 9.62
CA GLU A 3 3.75 -35.92 9.10
C GLU A 3 4.86 -35.48 8.13
N ALA A 4 4.50 -35.29 6.88
CA ALA A 4 5.45 -34.78 5.90
C ALA A 4 5.96 -33.43 6.39
N GLN A 5 7.27 -33.29 6.53
CA GLN A 5 7.89 -32.06 7.01
C GLN A 5 7.46 -30.88 6.13
N LYS A 6 6.84 -29.86 6.73
CA LYS A 6 6.41 -28.66 6.02
C LYS A 6 7.61 -27.99 5.35
N LYS A 7 7.46 -27.56 4.10
CA LYS A 7 8.45 -26.72 3.41
C LYS A 7 8.62 -25.40 4.15
N LYS A 8 9.85 -24.86 4.13
CA LYS A 8 10.18 -23.63 4.87
C LYS A 8 10.04 -22.41 3.99
N LEU A 9 9.21 -21.46 4.41
CA LEU A 9 8.98 -20.17 3.81
C LEU A 9 9.57 -19.05 4.68
N ILE A 10 10.51 -18.28 4.13
CA ILE A 10 10.99 -17.06 4.79
C ILE A 10 10.40 -15.83 4.11
N LYS A 11 9.60 -15.03 4.85
CA LYS A 11 9.10 -13.73 4.41
C LYS A 11 9.98 -12.61 4.92
N VAL A 12 10.39 -11.69 4.03
CA VAL A 12 11.38 -10.65 4.34
C VAL A 12 10.86 -9.26 4.00
N SER A 13 10.95 -8.32 4.94
CA SER A 13 10.77 -6.89 4.68
C SER A 13 11.87 -6.05 5.34
N THR A 14 12.06 -4.82 4.89
CA THR A 14 13.07 -3.92 5.47
C THR A 14 12.74 -3.51 6.90
N VAL A 15 11.48 -3.17 7.17
CA VAL A 15 10.99 -2.76 8.50
C VAL A 15 9.78 -3.60 8.89
N PRO A 16 9.66 -3.99 10.17
CA PRO A 16 8.59 -4.89 10.60
C PRO A 16 7.20 -4.27 10.50
N THR A 17 7.08 -2.95 10.58
CA THR A 17 5.81 -2.24 10.37
C THR A 17 5.15 -2.66 9.07
N PHE A 18 5.95 -2.91 8.00
CA PHE A 18 5.40 -3.38 6.73
C PHE A 18 4.80 -4.79 6.84
N LEU A 19 5.50 -5.74 7.47
CA LEU A 19 4.95 -7.08 7.72
C LEU A 19 3.74 -7.02 8.66
N ASN A 20 3.78 -6.14 9.66
CA ASN A 20 2.74 -5.98 10.65
C ASN A 20 1.41 -5.51 10.04
N THR A 21 1.46 -4.65 9.03
CA THR A 21 0.27 -4.08 8.36
C THR A 21 -0.09 -4.81 7.08
N PHE A 22 0.89 -5.09 6.22
CA PHE A 22 0.67 -5.67 4.90
C PHE A 22 0.41 -7.18 4.95
N CYS A 23 1.05 -7.90 5.89
CA CYS A 23 0.88 -9.35 6.05
C CYS A 23 0.02 -9.72 7.26
N TYR A 24 -0.84 -8.80 7.74
CA TYR A 24 -1.72 -9.04 8.88
C TYR A 24 -2.62 -10.26 8.64
N GLY A 25 -2.52 -11.28 9.50
CA GLY A 25 -3.24 -12.56 9.38
C GLY A 25 -2.71 -13.50 8.28
N GLN A 26 -1.97 -12.98 7.29
CA GLN A 26 -1.44 -13.77 6.18
C GLN A 26 -0.36 -14.74 6.63
N LEU A 27 0.53 -14.33 7.56
CA LEU A 27 1.59 -15.22 8.05
C LEU A 27 1.01 -16.40 8.84
N LYS A 28 -0.04 -16.15 9.63
CA LYS A 28 -0.76 -17.20 10.35
C LYS A 28 -1.41 -18.19 9.38
N MET A 29 -2.13 -17.71 8.39
CA MET A 29 -2.73 -18.56 7.34
C MET A 29 -1.66 -19.40 6.63
N LEU A 30 -0.54 -18.80 6.24
CA LEU A 30 0.55 -19.53 5.60
C LEU A 30 1.21 -20.55 6.51
N SER A 31 1.22 -20.35 7.83
CA SER A 31 1.78 -21.30 8.80
C SER A 31 1.01 -22.61 8.92
N GLU A 32 -0.23 -22.64 8.45
CA GLU A 32 -1.01 -23.88 8.34
C GLU A 32 -0.42 -24.82 7.28
N HIS A 33 0.27 -24.27 6.26
CA HIS A 33 0.81 -25.01 5.11
C HIS A 33 2.35 -25.10 5.09
N TYR A 34 3.04 -24.11 5.66
CA TYR A 34 4.51 -23.97 5.63
C TYR A 34 5.08 -23.76 7.03
N GLU A 35 6.37 -24.09 7.22
CA GLU A 35 7.16 -23.55 8.33
C GLU A 35 7.51 -22.09 8.01
N VAL A 36 6.74 -21.14 8.55
CA VAL A 36 6.90 -19.71 8.23
C VAL A 36 7.87 -19.05 9.18
N VAL A 37 8.82 -18.30 8.63
CA VAL A 37 9.74 -17.42 9.36
C VAL A 37 9.61 -15.99 8.82
N ALA A 38 9.35 -15.02 9.68
CA ALA A 38 9.33 -13.62 9.33
C ALA A 38 10.68 -12.95 9.63
N VAL A 39 11.27 -12.24 8.68
CA VAL A 39 12.56 -11.58 8.82
C VAL A 39 12.43 -10.09 8.55
N SER A 40 12.88 -9.24 9.47
CA SER A 40 12.89 -7.79 9.30
C SER A 40 13.92 -7.14 10.24
N SER A 41 14.03 -5.80 10.22
CA SER A 41 14.85 -5.09 11.21
C SER A 41 14.36 -5.35 12.63
N PRO A 42 15.29 -5.45 13.63
CA PRO A 42 14.94 -5.72 15.01
C PRO A 42 14.27 -4.50 15.65
N MET A 43 12.96 -4.52 15.72
CA MET A 43 12.10 -3.50 16.34
C MET A 43 10.97 -4.21 17.11
N LYS A 44 10.29 -3.49 18.01
CA LYS A 44 9.23 -4.04 18.87
C LYS A 44 8.08 -4.72 18.11
N GLU A 45 7.78 -4.23 16.91
CA GLU A 45 6.72 -4.79 16.06
C GLU A 45 7.01 -6.23 15.62
N LEU A 46 8.27 -6.70 15.66
CA LEU A 46 8.57 -8.13 15.42
C LEU A 46 8.01 -9.03 16.52
N ASP A 47 8.04 -8.58 17.78
CA ASP A 47 7.45 -9.30 18.90
C ASP A 47 5.92 -9.30 18.81
N GLU A 48 5.32 -8.21 18.33
CA GLU A 48 3.88 -8.11 18.08
C GLU A 48 3.45 -9.11 16.98
N ILE A 49 4.20 -9.19 15.88
CA ILE A 49 3.98 -10.16 14.80
C ILE A 49 4.07 -11.60 15.35
N HIS A 50 5.14 -11.90 16.11
CA HIS A 50 5.32 -13.22 16.71
C HIS A 50 4.12 -13.63 17.57
N LYS A 51 3.66 -12.74 18.46
CA LYS A 51 2.52 -13.00 19.36
C LYS A 51 1.22 -13.18 18.60
N ARG A 52 0.96 -12.35 17.60
CA ARG A 52 -0.30 -12.35 16.85
C ARG A 52 -0.39 -13.48 15.83
N GLU A 53 0.67 -13.67 15.05
CA GLU A 53 0.68 -14.61 13.93
C GLU A 53 1.12 -16.03 14.35
N GLY A 54 1.78 -16.18 15.51
CA GLY A 54 2.29 -17.46 15.97
C GLY A 54 3.49 -17.99 15.17
N VAL A 55 4.14 -17.13 14.36
CA VAL A 55 5.29 -17.51 13.54
C VAL A 55 6.61 -17.08 14.17
N ARG A 56 7.70 -17.76 13.83
CA ARG A 56 9.04 -17.39 14.29
C ARG A 56 9.49 -16.11 13.58
N CYS A 57 9.98 -15.14 14.37
CA CYS A 57 10.48 -13.88 13.88
C CYS A 57 11.99 -13.73 14.13
N ILE A 58 12.73 -13.21 13.15
CA ILE A 58 14.20 -13.02 13.24
C ILE A 58 14.54 -11.59 12.84
N GLY A 59 15.32 -10.91 13.71
CA GLY A 59 15.80 -9.55 13.46
C GLY A 59 17.11 -9.54 12.67
N ILE A 60 17.12 -8.93 11.48
CA ILE A 60 18.33 -8.58 10.75
C ILE A 60 18.29 -7.07 10.48
N PRO A 61 19.26 -6.28 10.96
CA PRO A 61 19.27 -4.84 10.75
C PRO A 61 19.31 -4.49 9.27
N MET A 62 18.33 -3.71 8.81
CA MET A 62 18.25 -3.16 7.46
C MET A 62 17.76 -1.71 7.54
N GLU A 63 18.53 -0.76 7.02
CA GLU A 63 18.13 0.64 7.03
C GLU A 63 17.31 1.00 5.78
N ARG A 64 16.40 1.99 5.90
CA ARG A 64 15.62 2.49 4.74
C ARG A 64 16.51 3.19 3.71
N HIS A 65 17.54 3.92 4.16
CA HIS A 65 18.46 4.64 3.29
C HIS A 65 19.58 3.74 2.77
N ILE A 66 20.12 4.05 1.58
CA ILE A 66 21.28 3.34 1.02
C ILE A 66 22.50 3.59 1.90
N SER A 67 23.12 2.52 2.38
CA SER A 67 24.35 2.55 3.19
C SER A 67 25.20 1.33 2.86
N LEU A 68 26.21 1.49 2.01
CA LEU A 68 26.98 0.38 1.45
C LEU A 68 27.54 -0.58 2.52
N ILE A 69 28.13 -0.01 3.60
CA ILE A 69 28.73 -0.83 4.67
C ILE A 69 27.66 -1.59 5.46
N LYS A 70 26.57 -0.91 5.84
CA LYS A 70 25.49 -1.54 6.60
C LYS A 70 24.73 -2.53 5.73
N ASP A 71 24.49 -2.22 4.47
CA ASP A 71 23.84 -3.10 3.51
C ASP A 71 24.66 -4.36 3.24
N PHE A 72 26.01 -4.25 3.17
CA PHE A 72 26.90 -5.40 3.10
C PHE A 72 26.85 -6.27 4.37
N LYS A 73 26.82 -5.65 5.56
CA LYS A 73 26.65 -6.40 6.83
C LYS A 73 25.30 -7.16 6.86
N SER A 74 24.24 -6.50 6.40
CA SER A 74 22.90 -7.12 6.29
C SER A 74 22.90 -8.29 5.30
N LEU A 75 23.59 -8.15 4.16
CA LEU A 75 23.75 -9.22 3.17
C LEU A 75 24.48 -10.43 3.78
N VAL A 76 25.59 -10.21 4.47
CA VAL A 76 26.33 -11.31 5.13
C VAL A 76 25.47 -11.99 6.19
N ALA A 77 24.74 -11.24 7.01
CA ALA A 77 23.85 -11.79 8.02
C ALA A 77 22.70 -12.61 7.39
N MET A 78 22.10 -12.10 6.31
CA MET A 78 21.05 -12.77 5.56
C MET A 78 21.57 -14.07 4.89
N THR A 79 22.76 -14.02 4.30
CA THR A 79 23.42 -15.19 3.70
C THR A 79 23.66 -16.30 4.74
N LYS A 80 24.19 -15.93 5.93
CA LYS A 80 24.38 -16.88 7.04
C LYS A 80 23.04 -17.45 7.54
N LEU A 81 22.00 -16.62 7.63
CA LEU A 81 20.67 -17.08 8.00
C LEU A 81 20.15 -18.14 7.01
N PHE A 82 20.18 -17.85 5.71
CA PHE A 82 19.67 -18.78 4.71
C PHE A 82 20.50 -20.06 4.62
N HIS A 83 21.82 -19.98 4.84
CA HIS A 83 22.67 -21.16 4.95
C HIS A 83 22.26 -22.08 6.11
N LYS A 84 21.95 -21.48 7.27
CA LYS A 84 21.50 -22.22 8.47
C LYS A 84 20.06 -22.75 8.32
N GLU A 85 19.14 -21.93 7.85
CA GLU A 85 17.71 -22.25 7.78
C GLU A 85 17.34 -23.15 6.61
N LYS A 86 18.10 -23.11 5.51
CA LYS A 86 17.86 -23.87 4.27
C LYS A 86 16.41 -23.74 3.77
N PRO A 87 15.91 -22.54 3.52
CA PRO A 87 14.52 -22.35 3.12
C PRO A 87 14.25 -22.91 1.72
N ASP A 88 13.04 -23.42 1.50
CA ASP A 88 12.54 -23.79 0.18
C ASP A 88 12.10 -22.56 -0.60
N ILE A 89 11.53 -21.58 0.12
CA ILE A 89 11.02 -20.32 -0.44
C ILE A 89 11.58 -19.14 0.36
N VAL A 90 12.11 -18.16 -0.35
CA VAL A 90 12.35 -16.81 0.16
C VAL A 90 11.45 -15.84 -0.60
N HIS A 91 10.53 -15.18 0.12
CA HIS A 91 9.67 -14.16 -0.46
C HIS A 91 9.92 -12.80 0.19
N SER A 92 10.50 -11.89 -0.56
CA SER A 92 10.77 -10.53 -0.12
C SER A 92 9.75 -9.54 -0.67
N ILE A 93 9.52 -8.50 0.16
CA ILE A 93 8.65 -7.36 -0.17
C ILE A 93 9.45 -6.12 0.20
N THR A 94 9.38 -5.02 -0.38
CA THR A 94 10.16 -3.80 -0.18
C THR A 94 11.55 -3.82 -0.88
N PRO A 95 11.94 -2.70 -1.49
CA PRO A 95 13.09 -2.68 -2.41
C PRO A 95 14.41 -3.14 -1.78
N LYS A 96 14.76 -2.63 -0.59
CA LYS A 96 16.03 -2.99 0.05
C LYS A 96 16.07 -4.43 0.53
N ALA A 97 15.02 -4.89 1.23
CA ALA A 97 14.92 -6.30 1.61
C ALA A 97 14.92 -7.20 0.38
N GLY A 98 14.29 -6.76 -0.70
CA GLY A 98 14.30 -7.42 -1.99
C GLY A 98 15.71 -7.68 -2.50
N LEU A 99 16.50 -6.62 -2.64
CA LEU A 99 17.87 -6.75 -3.15
C LEU A 99 18.72 -7.65 -2.25
N ILE A 100 18.75 -7.38 -0.94
CA ILE A 100 19.59 -8.13 0.01
C ILE A 100 19.18 -9.61 0.05
N SER A 101 17.89 -9.91 0.18
CA SER A 101 17.45 -11.28 0.32
C SER A 101 17.48 -12.06 -0.99
N MET A 102 17.23 -11.44 -2.15
CA MET A 102 17.36 -12.14 -3.43
C MET A 102 18.81 -12.50 -3.74
N VAL A 103 19.77 -11.60 -3.48
CA VAL A 103 21.20 -11.91 -3.62
C VAL A 103 21.64 -12.99 -2.63
N ALA A 104 21.27 -12.89 -1.34
CA ALA A 104 21.59 -13.88 -0.33
C ALA A 104 20.99 -15.26 -0.65
N ALA A 105 19.76 -15.30 -1.13
CA ALA A 105 19.08 -16.54 -1.52
C ALA A 105 19.69 -17.16 -2.80
N TRP A 106 20.12 -16.33 -3.75
CA TRP A 106 20.84 -16.77 -4.94
C TRP A 106 22.18 -17.42 -4.57
N LEU A 107 22.96 -16.80 -3.67
CA LEU A 107 24.22 -17.34 -3.15
C LEU A 107 24.05 -18.67 -2.39
N ASN A 108 22.91 -18.89 -1.77
CA ASN A 108 22.57 -20.14 -1.07
C ASN A 108 21.78 -21.15 -1.93
N HIS A 109 21.63 -20.89 -3.22
CA HIS A 109 20.89 -21.76 -4.14
C HIS A 109 19.46 -22.10 -3.67
N VAL A 110 18.80 -21.13 -2.98
CA VAL A 110 17.39 -21.32 -2.56
C VAL A 110 16.53 -21.58 -3.81
N PRO A 111 15.71 -22.63 -3.84
CA PRO A 111 14.96 -23.01 -5.05
C PRO A 111 14.02 -21.91 -5.51
N VAL A 112 13.16 -21.42 -4.63
CA VAL A 112 12.17 -20.37 -4.96
C VAL A 112 12.59 -19.03 -4.33
N ARG A 113 12.96 -18.10 -5.18
CA ARG A 113 13.39 -16.74 -4.82
C ARG A 113 12.38 -15.75 -5.42
N MET A 114 11.38 -15.40 -4.61
CA MET A 114 10.27 -14.55 -5.03
C MET A 114 10.42 -13.12 -4.50
N HIS A 115 10.15 -12.14 -5.35
CA HIS A 115 10.05 -10.75 -4.93
C HIS A 115 8.74 -10.12 -5.39
N THR A 116 8.00 -9.50 -4.44
CA THR A 116 6.83 -8.67 -4.76
C THR A 116 7.23 -7.20 -4.82
N TYR A 117 7.03 -6.59 -5.99
CA TYR A 117 7.20 -5.16 -6.21
C TYR A 117 5.92 -4.42 -5.84
N THR A 118 5.92 -3.75 -4.71
CA THR A 118 4.80 -2.95 -4.20
C THR A 118 4.81 -1.50 -4.72
N GLY A 119 5.68 -1.20 -5.65
CA GLY A 119 5.91 0.10 -6.27
C GLY A 119 7.37 0.27 -6.64
N LEU A 120 7.66 1.27 -7.47
CA LEU A 120 8.98 1.55 -8.00
C LEU A 120 9.40 2.98 -7.69
N VAL A 121 10.69 3.16 -7.40
CA VAL A 121 11.27 4.48 -7.11
C VAL A 121 11.96 5.07 -8.33
N PHE A 122 12.52 4.25 -9.21
CA PHE A 122 13.29 4.70 -10.36
C PHE A 122 12.50 5.48 -11.44
N PRO A 123 11.18 5.27 -11.65
CA PRO A 123 10.46 6.01 -12.68
C PRO A 123 10.47 7.52 -12.44
N THR A 124 10.40 7.95 -11.18
CA THR A 124 10.42 9.37 -10.77
C THR A 124 11.80 9.89 -10.42
N ALA A 125 12.84 9.05 -10.43
CA ALA A 125 14.20 9.45 -10.15
C ALA A 125 14.91 9.98 -11.40
N HIS A 126 15.92 10.83 -11.20
CA HIS A 126 16.70 11.45 -12.28
C HIS A 126 18.20 11.25 -12.11
N GLY A 127 18.95 11.41 -13.19
CA GLY A 127 20.42 11.41 -13.20
C GLY A 127 21.04 10.12 -12.64
N ILE A 128 22.14 10.25 -11.91
CA ILE A 128 22.90 9.14 -11.32
C ILE A 128 22.04 8.31 -10.37
N LYS A 129 21.15 8.95 -9.58
CA LYS A 129 20.24 8.24 -8.68
C LYS A 129 19.36 7.23 -9.43
N LYS A 130 18.81 7.64 -10.59
CA LYS A 130 18.02 6.73 -11.44
C LYS A 130 18.86 5.55 -11.92
N ALA A 131 20.08 5.81 -12.40
CA ALA A 131 20.95 4.74 -12.89
C ALA A 131 21.30 3.71 -11.81
N VAL A 132 21.58 4.16 -10.58
CA VAL A 132 21.84 3.28 -9.43
C VAL A 132 20.61 2.45 -9.08
N LEU A 133 19.42 3.06 -8.98
CA LEU A 133 18.18 2.34 -8.68
C LEU A 133 17.85 1.29 -9.74
N VAL A 134 17.99 1.64 -11.02
CA VAL A 134 17.79 0.68 -12.13
C VAL A 134 18.80 -0.48 -12.07
N ALA A 135 20.06 -0.21 -11.75
CA ALA A 135 21.06 -1.26 -11.60
C ALA A 135 20.74 -2.21 -10.42
N MET A 136 20.26 -1.66 -9.31
CA MET A 136 19.82 -2.44 -8.15
C MET A 136 18.60 -3.32 -8.48
N ASP A 137 17.60 -2.78 -9.17
CA ASP A 137 16.41 -3.54 -9.58
C ASP A 137 16.76 -4.61 -10.63
N LYS A 138 17.67 -4.33 -11.59
CA LYS A 138 18.18 -5.33 -12.53
C LYS A 138 18.87 -6.49 -11.81
N LEU A 139 19.72 -6.21 -10.81
CA LEU A 139 20.40 -7.23 -10.02
C LEU A 139 19.38 -8.06 -9.22
N LEU A 140 18.41 -7.42 -8.60
CA LEU A 140 17.32 -8.10 -7.89
C LEU A 140 16.56 -9.03 -8.85
N CYS A 141 16.12 -8.53 -9.99
CA CYS A 141 15.43 -9.33 -11.01
C CYS A 141 16.30 -10.50 -11.50
N HIS A 142 17.61 -10.31 -11.66
CA HIS A 142 18.53 -11.36 -12.05
C HIS A 142 18.54 -12.51 -11.02
N CYS A 143 18.64 -12.18 -9.74
CA CYS A 143 18.72 -13.15 -8.63
C CYS A 143 17.38 -13.83 -8.33
N ALA A 144 16.24 -13.17 -8.57
CA ALA A 144 14.92 -13.73 -8.33
C ALA A 144 14.58 -14.85 -9.35
N THR A 145 13.88 -15.90 -8.92
CA THR A 145 13.28 -16.91 -9.83
C THR A 145 11.85 -16.53 -10.22
N TYR A 146 11.15 -15.77 -9.35
CA TYR A 146 9.78 -15.34 -9.58
C TYR A 146 9.61 -13.87 -9.22
N ILE A 147 9.15 -13.08 -10.19
CA ILE A 147 8.91 -11.65 -10.03
C ILE A 147 7.40 -11.41 -10.03
N ASN A 148 6.89 -10.84 -8.94
CA ASN A 148 5.49 -10.50 -8.76
C ASN A 148 5.30 -8.99 -8.66
N PRO A 149 4.98 -8.27 -9.74
CA PRO A 149 4.49 -6.89 -9.65
C PRO A 149 3.10 -6.86 -9.03
N GLU A 150 2.83 -5.90 -8.15
CA GLU A 150 1.49 -5.77 -7.53
C GLU A 150 0.39 -5.30 -8.47
N GLY A 151 0.75 -4.82 -9.68
CA GLY A 151 -0.22 -4.36 -10.67
C GLY A 151 0.39 -4.31 -12.07
N PHE A 152 -0.47 -4.06 -13.06
CA PHE A 152 -0.07 -3.96 -14.47
C PHE A 152 0.81 -2.74 -14.73
N GLY A 153 0.56 -1.61 -14.06
CA GLY A 153 1.39 -0.42 -14.18
C GLY A 153 2.82 -0.67 -13.70
N VAL A 154 2.99 -1.32 -12.52
CA VAL A 154 4.31 -1.72 -12.02
C VAL A 154 4.99 -2.73 -12.95
N LYS A 155 4.22 -3.67 -13.52
CA LYS A 155 4.73 -4.62 -14.52
C LYS A 155 5.25 -3.91 -15.76
N ASN A 156 4.51 -2.93 -16.28
CA ASN A 156 4.92 -2.16 -17.45
C ASN A 156 6.22 -1.39 -17.18
N ASP A 157 6.31 -0.72 -16.05
CA ASP A 157 7.53 0.01 -15.66
C ASP A 157 8.74 -0.91 -15.54
N LEU A 158 8.57 -2.10 -14.94
CA LEU A 158 9.63 -3.10 -14.83
C LEU A 158 10.06 -3.68 -16.19
N SER A 159 9.15 -3.77 -17.16
CA SER A 159 9.44 -4.26 -18.50
C SER A 159 10.50 -3.41 -19.24
N ALA A 160 10.69 -2.15 -18.82
CA ALA A 160 11.74 -1.28 -19.33
C ALA A 160 13.16 -1.70 -18.88
N ILE A 161 13.28 -2.51 -17.83
CA ILE A 161 14.58 -2.85 -17.22
C ILE A 161 14.89 -4.33 -17.18
N THR A 162 13.90 -5.21 -17.35
CA THR A 162 14.09 -6.67 -17.38
C THR A 162 13.16 -7.33 -18.39
N SER A 163 13.67 -8.38 -19.06
CA SER A 163 12.89 -9.28 -19.94
C SER A 163 12.42 -10.55 -19.21
N LYS A 164 12.70 -10.67 -17.91
CA LYS A 164 12.31 -11.85 -17.13
C LYS A 164 10.78 -11.95 -17.05
N PRO A 165 10.19 -13.16 -17.11
CA PRO A 165 8.76 -13.32 -16.91
C PRO A 165 8.28 -12.74 -15.60
N MET A 166 7.16 -12.04 -15.63
CA MET A 166 6.54 -11.40 -14.47
C MET A 166 5.09 -11.83 -14.37
N HIS A 167 4.68 -12.23 -13.18
CA HIS A 167 3.36 -12.78 -12.93
C HIS A 167 2.65 -11.94 -11.85
N ILE A 168 1.48 -11.44 -12.15
CA ILE A 168 0.62 -10.77 -11.20
C ILE A 168 -0.26 -11.82 -10.53
N ILE A 169 -0.23 -11.89 -9.19
CA ILE A 169 -1.04 -12.82 -8.42
C ILE A 169 -2.47 -12.28 -8.33
N GLY A 170 -3.45 -13.09 -8.76
CA GLY A 170 -4.84 -12.67 -8.84
C GLY A 170 -5.02 -11.44 -9.73
N HIS A 171 -5.58 -10.40 -9.18
CA HIS A 171 -5.76 -9.10 -9.85
C HIS A 171 -4.78 -8.01 -9.37
N GLY A 172 -3.72 -8.41 -8.69
CA GLY A 172 -2.80 -7.51 -8.00
C GLY A 172 -3.14 -7.39 -6.51
N ASN A 173 -2.35 -6.60 -5.78
CA ASN A 173 -2.50 -6.39 -4.34
C ASN A 173 -2.58 -7.68 -3.50
N VAL A 174 -1.45 -8.34 -3.29
CA VAL A 174 -1.41 -9.61 -2.53
C VAL A 174 -1.81 -9.52 -1.06
N ARG A 175 -2.05 -8.32 -0.52
CA ARG A 175 -2.60 -8.11 0.82
C ARG A 175 -4.07 -8.52 0.87
N GLY A 176 -4.85 -8.08 -0.11
CA GLY A 176 -6.29 -8.21 -0.11
C GLY A 176 -7.00 -7.35 0.92
N ILE A 177 -8.32 -7.33 0.85
CA ILE A 177 -9.21 -6.60 1.76
C ILE A 177 -10.15 -7.58 2.46
N ASP A 178 -10.11 -7.62 3.77
CA ASP A 178 -11.08 -8.33 4.60
C ASP A 178 -12.41 -7.55 4.61
N LEU A 179 -13.40 -8.02 3.86
CA LEU A 179 -14.68 -7.35 3.72
C LEU A 179 -15.56 -7.44 4.97
N ASP A 180 -15.27 -8.33 5.90
CA ASP A 180 -15.96 -8.41 7.20
C ASP A 180 -15.43 -7.33 8.14
N TYR A 181 -14.14 -7.03 8.07
CA TYR A 181 -13.50 -5.95 8.81
C TYR A 181 -13.76 -4.57 8.17
N TRP A 182 -13.61 -4.46 6.83
CA TRP A 182 -13.83 -3.23 6.06
C TRP A 182 -15.28 -3.15 5.58
N LYS A 183 -16.17 -2.75 6.47
CA LYS A 183 -17.58 -2.51 6.16
C LYS A 183 -18.05 -1.21 6.81
N ARG A 184 -18.98 -0.53 6.17
CA ARG A 184 -19.61 0.68 6.70
C ARG A 184 -20.52 0.27 7.86
N ASP A 185 -19.96 0.23 9.06
CA ASP A 185 -20.68 -0.16 10.29
C ASP A 185 -20.89 1.07 11.18
N VAL A 186 -22.12 1.24 11.62
CA VAL A 186 -22.54 2.33 12.52
C VAL A 186 -21.85 2.27 13.89
N SER A 187 -21.23 1.14 14.25
CA SER A 187 -20.51 0.97 15.52
C SER A 187 -19.12 1.61 15.54
N CYS A 188 -18.56 1.96 14.37
CA CYS A 188 -17.30 2.67 14.25
C CYS A 188 -17.54 4.18 14.41
N ASN A 189 -17.47 4.68 15.63
CA ASN A 189 -17.73 6.08 15.92
C ASN A 189 -16.44 6.89 15.99
N VAL A 190 -16.46 8.08 15.39
CA VAL A 190 -15.47 9.12 15.63
C VAL A 190 -15.71 9.78 17.00
N SER A 191 -14.73 10.54 17.49
CA SER A 191 -14.93 11.29 18.75
C SER A 191 -16.11 12.25 18.67
N LYS A 192 -16.78 12.51 19.78
CA LYS A 192 -17.90 13.47 19.84
C LYS A 192 -17.51 14.84 19.29
N GLU A 193 -16.31 15.31 19.63
CA GLU A 193 -15.78 16.58 19.14
C GLU A 193 -15.71 16.62 17.60
N LEU A 194 -15.24 15.54 16.97
CA LEU A 194 -15.20 15.48 15.51
C LEU A 194 -16.61 15.39 14.92
N GLN A 195 -17.49 14.62 15.55
CA GLN A 195 -18.88 14.49 15.10
C GLN A 195 -19.58 15.85 15.09
N GLU A 196 -19.43 16.67 16.14
CA GLU A 196 -19.96 18.04 16.22
C GLU A 196 -19.37 18.96 15.13
N LYS A 197 -18.06 18.85 14.86
CA LYS A 197 -17.38 19.64 13.82
C LYS A 197 -17.89 19.36 12.41
N ILE A 198 -18.27 18.12 12.11
CA ILE A 198 -18.70 17.70 10.76
C ILE A 198 -20.22 17.70 10.60
N GLU A 199 -20.99 17.91 11.67
CA GLU A 199 -22.45 17.82 11.65
C GLU A 199 -23.07 18.72 10.58
N GLY A 200 -23.96 18.14 9.77
CA GLY A 200 -24.64 18.82 8.67
C GLY A 200 -23.73 19.25 7.52
N SER A 201 -22.48 18.79 7.50
CA SER A 201 -21.51 19.10 6.45
C SER A 201 -21.40 17.96 5.45
N PHE A 202 -21.00 18.28 4.23
CA PHE A 202 -20.55 17.30 3.26
C PHE A 202 -19.04 17.07 3.43
N VAL A 203 -18.62 15.83 3.63
CA VAL A 203 -17.26 15.48 4.09
C VAL A 203 -16.44 14.83 3.00
N PHE A 204 -15.35 15.48 2.60
CA PHE A 204 -14.29 14.92 1.78
C PHE A 204 -13.21 14.31 2.67
N LEU A 205 -12.70 13.16 2.30
CA LEU A 205 -11.70 12.42 3.07
C LEU A 205 -10.44 12.17 2.26
N PHE A 206 -9.30 12.37 2.88
CA PHE A 206 -8.00 11.83 2.44
C PHE A 206 -7.40 10.99 3.58
N VAL A 207 -6.83 9.81 3.24
CA VAL A 207 -6.11 8.95 4.18
C VAL A 207 -4.72 8.63 3.62
N GLY A 208 -3.67 8.96 4.37
CA GLY A 208 -2.28 8.73 3.99
C GLY A 208 -1.32 9.73 4.60
N CYS A 209 -0.01 9.59 4.34
CA CYS A 209 0.98 10.58 4.76
C CYS A 209 0.66 11.94 4.11
N LEU A 210 0.71 13.01 4.90
CA LEU A 210 0.45 14.36 4.44
C LEU A 210 1.74 14.96 3.87
N VAL A 211 2.03 14.62 2.63
CA VAL A 211 3.23 15.00 1.88
C VAL A 211 2.89 15.51 0.48
N LYS A 212 3.84 16.17 -0.16
CA LYS A 212 3.67 16.74 -1.51
C LYS A 212 3.32 15.68 -2.55
N ASP A 213 4.04 14.54 -2.57
CA ASP A 213 3.82 13.46 -3.54
C ASP A 213 2.40 12.85 -3.48
N LYS A 214 1.67 13.08 -2.39
CA LYS A 214 0.27 12.65 -2.23
C LYS A 214 -0.75 13.67 -2.76
N GLY A 215 -0.29 14.77 -3.36
CA GLY A 215 -1.16 15.78 -3.96
C GLY A 215 -1.95 16.62 -2.97
N ILE A 216 -1.48 16.71 -1.72
CA ILE A 216 -2.17 17.47 -0.65
C ILE A 216 -2.22 18.96 -0.97
N ASN A 217 -1.19 19.51 -1.63
CA ASN A 217 -1.19 20.92 -2.03
C ASN A 217 -2.35 21.23 -2.98
N GLU A 218 -2.55 20.39 -3.98
CA GLU A 218 -3.60 20.52 -4.99
C GLU A 218 -4.99 20.26 -4.39
N LEU A 219 -5.08 19.29 -3.46
CA LEU A 219 -6.34 18.99 -2.76
C LEU A 219 -6.82 20.16 -1.91
N VAL A 220 -5.92 20.75 -1.12
CA VAL A 220 -6.25 21.90 -0.27
C VAL A 220 -6.64 23.10 -1.10
N GLU A 221 -5.95 23.39 -2.20
CA GLU A 221 -6.30 24.49 -3.11
C GLU A 221 -7.65 24.26 -3.80
N ALA A 222 -7.94 23.05 -4.25
CA ALA A 222 -9.23 22.68 -4.85
C ALA A 222 -10.38 22.79 -3.83
N PHE A 223 -10.14 22.34 -2.58
CA PHE A 223 -11.11 22.45 -1.49
C PHE A 223 -11.42 23.90 -1.17
N LYS A 224 -10.41 24.75 -1.01
CA LYS A 224 -10.55 26.20 -0.76
C LYS A 224 -11.36 26.88 -1.85
N ARG A 225 -11.09 26.54 -3.11
CA ARG A 225 -11.86 27.07 -4.24
C ARG A 225 -13.32 26.62 -4.18
N LEU A 226 -13.59 25.34 -3.87
CA LEU A 226 -14.95 24.83 -3.72
C LEU A 226 -15.68 25.49 -2.55
N GLN A 227 -14.99 25.71 -1.43
CA GLN A 227 -15.52 26.41 -0.25
C GLN A 227 -15.95 27.85 -0.58
N SER A 228 -15.18 28.57 -1.41
CA SER A 228 -15.51 29.97 -1.79
C SER A 228 -16.80 30.10 -2.61
N GLU A 229 -17.30 29.04 -3.21
CA GLU A 229 -18.57 29.05 -3.93
C GLU A 229 -19.80 29.03 -3.02
N ASN A 230 -19.66 28.74 -1.72
CA ASN A 230 -20.72 28.75 -0.70
C ASN A 230 -21.98 27.94 -1.06
N ILE A 231 -21.85 26.89 -1.88
CA ILE A 231 -22.99 26.07 -2.33
C ILE A 231 -23.53 25.18 -1.20
N LYS A 232 -22.64 24.69 -0.33
CA LYS A 232 -22.94 23.76 0.76
C LYS A 232 -21.88 23.87 1.85
N LYS A 233 -22.26 23.58 3.10
CA LYS A 233 -21.27 23.43 4.18
C LYS A 233 -20.42 22.18 3.88
N ILE A 234 -19.13 22.36 3.74
CA ILE A 234 -18.18 21.29 3.39
C ILE A 234 -17.07 21.18 4.42
N LYS A 235 -16.52 19.99 4.60
CA LYS A 235 -15.34 19.71 5.43
C LYS A 235 -14.35 18.84 4.68
N LEU A 236 -13.07 19.06 4.95
CA LEU A 236 -11.98 18.20 4.47
C LEU A 236 -11.31 17.51 5.66
N LEU A 237 -11.45 16.19 5.75
CA LEU A 237 -10.74 15.37 6.74
C LEU A 237 -9.42 14.88 6.15
N LEU A 238 -8.31 15.20 6.83
CA LEU A 238 -6.96 14.75 6.50
C LEU A 238 -6.49 13.79 7.60
N VAL A 239 -6.49 12.49 7.30
CA VAL A 239 -6.08 11.43 8.23
C VAL A 239 -4.70 10.92 7.88
N GLY A 240 -3.73 11.16 8.75
CA GLY A 240 -2.34 10.76 8.59
C GLY A 240 -1.38 11.76 9.19
N ARG A 241 -0.10 11.40 9.17
CA ARG A 241 0.96 12.24 9.73
C ARG A 241 1.62 13.12 8.66
N PHE A 242 2.09 14.27 9.06
CA PHE A 242 3.02 15.05 8.26
C PHE A 242 4.41 14.39 8.28
N GLU A 243 5.11 14.39 7.14
CA GLU A 243 6.50 13.95 7.04
C GLU A 243 7.38 15.09 6.50
N GLU A 244 7.53 16.13 7.31
CA GLU A 244 8.19 17.39 6.94
C GLU A 244 9.67 17.22 6.52
N ASN A 245 10.36 16.19 7.03
CA ASN A 245 11.77 15.92 6.72
C ASN A 245 11.98 15.19 5.39
N LEU A 246 10.93 14.56 4.81
CA LEU A 246 11.06 13.73 3.61
C LEU A 246 10.52 14.41 2.36
N ASP A 247 9.32 14.95 2.44
CA ASP A 247 8.62 15.57 1.30
C ASP A 247 7.59 16.58 1.81
N PRO A 248 8.04 17.78 2.27
CA PRO A 248 7.21 18.77 2.93
C PRO A 248 6.15 19.37 1.98
N LEU A 249 5.01 19.74 2.56
CA LEU A 249 4.00 20.56 1.89
C LEU A 249 4.54 21.97 1.65
N LYS A 250 3.90 22.69 0.72
CA LYS A 250 4.15 24.13 0.54
C LYS A 250 3.78 24.90 1.81
N PRO A 251 4.53 25.96 2.18
CA PRO A 251 4.24 26.78 3.37
C PRO A 251 2.82 27.35 3.36
N GLU A 252 2.35 27.80 2.20
CA GLU A 252 0.98 28.34 2.03
C GLU A 252 -0.10 27.27 2.25
N THR A 253 0.13 26.04 1.81
CA THR A 253 -0.78 24.92 2.05
C THR A 253 -0.83 24.57 3.54
N LYS A 254 0.31 24.52 4.19
CA LYS A 254 0.39 24.27 5.64
C LYS A 254 -0.34 25.36 6.43
N LYS A 255 -0.12 26.63 6.07
CA LYS A 255 -0.82 27.77 6.68
C LYS A 255 -2.34 27.69 6.48
N GLU A 256 -2.81 27.28 5.29
CA GLU A 256 -4.23 27.09 5.04
C GLU A 256 -4.80 25.98 5.91
N ILE A 257 -4.12 24.82 6.01
CA ILE A 257 -4.54 23.70 6.88
C ILE A 257 -4.64 24.15 8.34
N ASP A 258 -3.67 24.92 8.83
CA ASP A 258 -3.62 25.33 10.24
C ASP A 258 -4.66 26.42 10.59
N ASN A 259 -5.10 27.23 9.63
CA ASN A 259 -6.01 28.37 9.88
C ASN A 259 -7.45 28.18 9.38
N ASN A 260 -7.71 27.19 8.52
CA ASN A 260 -9.04 26.97 7.98
C ASN A 260 -9.81 25.96 8.87
N PRO A 261 -10.89 26.40 9.59
CA PRO A 261 -11.65 25.54 10.50
C PRO A 261 -12.43 24.41 9.79
N ASP A 262 -12.52 24.46 8.46
CA ASP A 262 -13.18 23.43 7.66
C ASP A 262 -12.21 22.37 7.13
N ILE A 263 -10.91 22.53 7.39
CA ILE A 263 -9.87 21.51 7.14
C ILE A 263 -9.47 20.91 8.49
N ILE A 264 -9.81 19.65 8.70
CA ILE A 264 -9.62 18.96 9.97
C ILE A 264 -8.51 17.92 9.81
N THR A 265 -7.40 18.11 10.52
CA THR A 265 -6.31 17.13 10.60
C THR A 265 -6.49 16.22 11.82
N VAL A 266 -6.42 14.91 11.60
CA VAL A 266 -6.60 13.90 12.67
C VAL A 266 -5.26 13.36 13.18
N GLY A 267 -4.21 13.42 12.36
CA GLY A 267 -2.95 12.75 12.66
C GLY A 267 -2.98 11.26 12.32
N ALA A 268 -1.96 10.53 12.77
CA ALA A 268 -1.88 9.09 12.60
C ALA A 268 -2.78 8.38 13.62
N VAL A 269 -3.58 7.44 13.14
CA VAL A 269 -4.50 6.64 13.94
C VAL A 269 -4.30 5.15 13.68
N GLU A 270 -4.66 4.31 14.63
CA GLU A 270 -4.59 2.84 14.47
C GLU A 270 -5.74 2.31 13.61
N ASP A 271 -6.95 2.87 13.79
CA ASP A 271 -8.14 2.49 13.02
C ASP A 271 -8.67 3.69 12.23
N VAL A 272 -8.63 3.58 10.91
CA VAL A 272 -9.11 4.63 9.99
C VAL A 272 -10.58 4.46 9.57
N ARG A 273 -11.21 3.32 9.88
CA ARG A 273 -12.61 3.01 9.49
C ARG A 273 -13.64 4.04 9.96
N PRO A 274 -13.55 4.58 11.20
CA PRO A 274 -14.47 5.62 11.65
C PRO A 274 -14.51 6.84 10.71
N PHE A 275 -13.36 7.22 10.15
CA PHE A 275 -13.27 8.38 9.25
C PHE A 275 -13.84 8.08 7.87
N TYR A 276 -13.66 6.88 7.34
CA TYR A 276 -14.36 6.45 6.14
C TYR A 276 -15.88 6.42 6.35
N SER A 277 -16.35 5.97 7.52
CA SER A 277 -17.80 5.83 7.81
C SER A 277 -18.54 7.15 7.85
N VAL A 278 -17.88 8.24 8.30
CA VAL A 278 -18.49 9.57 8.42
C VAL A 278 -18.28 10.46 7.19
N SER A 279 -17.64 9.94 6.15
CA SER A 279 -17.30 10.71 4.95
C SER A 279 -18.22 10.37 3.78
N ASP A 280 -18.33 11.32 2.85
CA ASP A 280 -19.17 11.22 1.65
C ASP A 280 -18.36 10.84 0.40
N ILE A 281 -17.12 11.31 0.29
CA ILE A 281 -16.24 11.09 -0.86
C ILE A 281 -14.79 10.91 -0.37
N PHE A 282 -14.10 9.93 -0.94
CA PHE A 282 -12.66 9.76 -0.78
C PHE A 282 -11.91 10.43 -1.94
N VAL A 283 -10.92 11.28 -1.62
CA VAL A 283 -10.11 12.00 -2.61
C VAL A 283 -8.65 11.61 -2.46
N PHE A 284 -8.08 11.02 -3.49
CA PHE A 284 -6.71 10.48 -3.47
C PHE A 284 -5.89 10.99 -4.67
N PRO A 285 -5.39 12.24 -4.63
CA PRO A 285 -4.73 12.90 -5.75
C PRO A 285 -3.22 12.61 -5.81
N SER A 286 -2.78 11.43 -5.39
CA SER A 286 -1.37 11.03 -5.33
C SER A 286 -0.70 11.09 -6.71
N TYR A 287 0.60 11.39 -6.76
CA TYR A 287 1.36 11.46 -8.00
C TYR A 287 1.96 10.12 -8.42
N ARG A 288 2.13 9.21 -7.49
CA ARG A 288 2.67 7.86 -7.74
C ARG A 288 2.29 6.89 -6.65
N GLU A 289 1.97 5.68 -7.03
CA GLU A 289 1.73 4.53 -6.16
C GLU A 289 2.24 3.24 -6.81
N GLY A 290 2.32 2.17 -6.03
CA GLY A 290 2.36 0.83 -6.58
C GLY A 290 0.94 0.28 -6.73
N PHE A 291 0.30 0.05 -5.56
CA PHE A 291 -1.11 -0.36 -5.47
C PHE A 291 -1.71 0.22 -4.17
N PRO A 292 -2.50 1.30 -4.22
CA PRO A 292 -2.89 2.04 -3.02
C PRO A 292 -3.97 1.31 -2.22
N ASN A 293 -3.60 0.77 -1.05
CA ASN A 293 -4.54 0.09 -0.15
C ASN A 293 -5.67 1.01 0.32
N THR A 294 -5.41 2.30 0.52
CA THR A 294 -6.42 3.28 0.97
C THR A 294 -7.56 3.46 -0.05
N VAL A 295 -7.27 3.28 -1.35
CA VAL A 295 -8.28 3.28 -2.42
C VAL A 295 -9.14 2.00 -2.32
N LEU A 296 -8.53 0.84 -2.05
CA LEU A 296 -9.28 -0.41 -1.82
C LEU A 296 -10.12 -0.33 -0.54
N GLU A 297 -9.55 0.21 0.54
CA GLU A 297 -10.22 0.42 1.83
C GLU A 297 -11.43 1.34 1.68
N ALA A 298 -11.27 2.48 0.98
CA ALA A 298 -12.37 3.39 0.66
C ALA A 298 -13.47 2.70 -0.17
N GLY A 299 -13.08 1.87 -1.16
CA GLY A 299 -14.01 1.09 -1.95
C GLY A 299 -14.79 0.07 -1.13
N ALA A 300 -14.12 -0.65 -0.23
CA ALA A 300 -14.75 -1.59 0.70
C ALA A 300 -15.73 -0.89 1.66
N MET A 301 -15.40 0.35 2.06
CA MET A 301 -16.24 1.21 2.88
C MET A 301 -17.32 1.97 2.08
N GLU A 302 -17.55 1.57 0.84
CA GLU A 302 -18.62 2.11 -0.02
C GLU A 302 -18.50 3.63 -0.28
N LEU A 303 -17.27 4.16 -0.38
CA LEU A 303 -17.08 5.56 -0.73
C LEU A 303 -16.87 5.73 -2.25
N PRO A 304 -17.59 6.63 -2.90
CA PRO A 304 -17.22 7.13 -4.22
C PRO A 304 -15.84 7.78 -4.13
N GLN A 305 -15.02 7.61 -5.16
CA GLN A 305 -13.62 7.99 -5.12
C GLN A 305 -13.24 8.92 -6.25
N ILE A 306 -12.35 9.87 -5.96
CA ILE A 306 -11.64 10.68 -6.94
C ILE A 306 -10.17 10.30 -6.81
N VAL A 307 -9.60 9.74 -7.87
CA VAL A 307 -8.19 9.31 -7.90
C VAL A 307 -7.47 9.88 -9.11
N THR A 308 -6.17 10.01 -9.02
CA THR A 308 -5.34 10.36 -10.17
C THR A 308 -5.07 9.15 -11.07
N ASP A 309 -4.83 9.42 -12.36
CA ASP A 309 -4.44 8.40 -13.37
C ASP A 309 -2.99 7.98 -13.16
N ILE A 310 -2.79 7.09 -12.20
CA ILE A 310 -1.49 6.54 -11.81
C ILE A 310 -1.59 5.04 -11.56
N ASN A 311 -0.43 4.36 -11.59
CA ASN A 311 -0.34 2.93 -11.32
C ASN A 311 -1.12 2.51 -10.07
N GLY A 312 -1.81 1.40 -10.16
CA GLY A 312 -2.64 0.84 -9.10
C GLY A 312 -3.96 1.57 -8.91
N ALA A 313 -3.99 2.91 -8.84
CA ALA A 313 -5.24 3.64 -8.66
C ALA A 313 -6.17 3.45 -9.86
N ASN A 314 -5.66 3.56 -11.09
CA ASN A 314 -6.39 3.33 -12.34
C ASN A 314 -6.67 1.83 -12.62
N GLU A 315 -6.10 0.93 -11.84
CA GLU A 315 -6.41 -0.52 -11.89
C GLU A 315 -7.57 -0.90 -10.94
N ILE A 316 -7.77 -0.10 -9.88
CA ILE A 316 -8.85 -0.24 -8.92
C ILE A 316 -10.09 0.53 -9.38
N ILE A 317 -9.89 1.77 -9.85
CA ILE A 317 -10.99 2.63 -10.31
C ILE A 317 -11.21 2.46 -11.81
N LYS A 318 -12.44 2.20 -12.18
CA LYS A 318 -12.95 2.29 -13.55
C LYS A 318 -13.71 3.61 -13.65
N ASP A 319 -13.19 4.53 -14.47
CA ASP A 319 -13.72 5.90 -14.59
C ASP A 319 -15.23 5.92 -14.82
N LYS A 320 -15.92 6.79 -14.09
CA LYS A 320 -17.37 6.99 -14.10
C LYS A 320 -18.23 5.79 -13.68
N TRP A 321 -17.62 4.67 -13.29
CA TRP A 321 -18.35 3.49 -12.82
C TRP A 321 -18.27 3.31 -11.29
N ASN A 322 -17.08 3.31 -10.68
CA ASN A 322 -16.89 3.21 -9.23
C ASN A 322 -16.10 4.40 -8.64
N GLY A 323 -15.79 5.40 -9.46
CA GLY A 323 -15.09 6.61 -9.10
C GLY A 323 -14.78 7.47 -10.32
N LEU A 324 -14.05 8.56 -10.12
CA LEU A 324 -13.55 9.44 -11.16
C LEU A 324 -12.03 9.36 -11.23
N ILE A 325 -11.50 9.26 -12.44
CA ILE A 325 -10.06 9.33 -12.71
C ILE A 325 -9.73 10.72 -13.28
N ILE A 326 -8.75 11.38 -12.67
CA ILE A 326 -8.30 12.72 -13.06
C ILE A 326 -6.80 12.74 -13.36
N PRO A 327 -6.29 13.65 -14.19
CA PRO A 327 -4.85 13.82 -14.37
C PRO A 327 -4.16 14.26 -13.05
N PRO A 328 -2.92 13.79 -12.77
CA PRO A 328 -2.17 14.26 -11.61
C PRO A 328 -1.76 15.74 -11.76
N HIS A 329 -1.46 16.42 -10.64
CA HIS A 329 -1.02 17.82 -10.57
C HIS A 329 -2.03 18.85 -11.09
N ARG A 330 -3.33 18.55 -11.11
CA ARG A 330 -4.36 19.42 -11.71
C ARG A 330 -5.41 19.82 -10.70
N VAL A 331 -5.26 21.02 -10.13
CA VAL A 331 -6.22 21.60 -9.15
C VAL A 331 -7.62 21.71 -9.73
N ASP A 332 -7.75 22.18 -10.99
CA ASP A 332 -9.03 22.35 -11.66
C ASP A 332 -9.80 21.04 -11.80
N ASP A 333 -9.09 19.95 -12.12
CA ASP A 333 -9.70 18.63 -12.30
C ASP A 333 -10.16 18.04 -10.95
N ILE A 334 -9.38 18.24 -9.86
CA ILE A 334 -9.79 17.87 -8.50
C ILE A 334 -11.05 18.67 -8.11
N TRP A 335 -11.03 19.98 -8.26
CA TRP A 335 -12.16 20.85 -7.94
C TRP A 335 -13.42 20.48 -8.71
N ASN A 336 -13.33 20.27 -10.04
CA ASN A 336 -14.46 19.87 -10.88
C ASN A 336 -15.04 18.51 -10.44
N ALA A 337 -14.18 17.51 -10.16
CA ALA A 337 -14.60 16.20 -9.73
C ALA A 337 -15.28 16.25 -8.34
N MET A 338 -14.71 17.02 -7.38
CA MET A 338 -15.32 17.25 -6.07
C MET A 338 -16.70 17.91 -6.19
N LYS A 339 -16.82 18.94 -7.02
CA LYS A 339 -18.08 19.66 -7.28
C LYS A 339 -19.12 18.76 -7.93
N GLN A 340 -18.72 17.96 -8.95
CA GLN A 340 -19.59 17.01 -9.63
C GLN A 340 -20.17 15.99 -8.64
N LEU A 341 -19.30 15.30 -7.89
CA LEU A 341 -19.78 14.30 -6.94
C LEU A 341 -20.53 14.91 -5.76
N MET A 342 -20.23 16.13 -5.34
CA MET A 342 -21.00 16.80 -4.29
C MET A 342 -22.44 17.11 -4.75
N SER A 343 -22.64 17.48 -6.01
CA SER A 343 -23.94 17.89 -6.55
C SER A 343 -24.81 16.71 -6.99
N ASP A 344 -24.22 15.60 -7.49
CA ASP A 344 -24.93 14.47 -8.07
C ASP A 344 -25.04 13.28 -7.09
N GLU A 345 -26.08 13.27 -6.28
CA GLU A 345 -26.36 12.18 -5.33
C GLU A 345 -26.60 10.84 -6.04
N LYS A 346 -27.27 10.84 -7.19
CA LYS A 346 -27.53 9.61 -7.93
C LYS A 346 -26.24 8.97 -8.41
N LEU A 347 -25.32 9.77 -8.94
CA LEU A 347 -24.01 9.31 -9.37
C LEU A 347 -23.20 8.76 -8.17
N ARG A 348 -23.20 9.46 -7.03
CA ARG A 348 -22.53 8.98 -5.81
C ARG A 348 -23.06 7.61 -5.38
N ARG A 349 -24.37 7.40 -5.35
CA ARG A 349 -24.98 6.10 -4.99
C ARG A 349 -24.56 4.97 -5.92
N ILE A 350 -24.53 5.24 -7.23
CA ILE A 350 -24.09 4.24 -8.22
C ILE A 350 -22.61 3.89 -7.99
N MET A 351 -21.76 4.90 -7.84
CA MET A 351 -20.31 4.70 -7.62
C MET A 351 -20.02 3.99 -6.29
N SER A 352 -20.74 4.33 -5.22
CA SER A 352 -20.65 3.70 -3.90
C SER A 352 -20.87 2.19 -3.97
N ASN A 353 -22.00 1.77 -4.55
CA ASN A 353 -22.31 0.35 -4.71
C ASN A 353 -21.27 -0.38 -5.57
N ASN A 354 -20.84 0.25 -6.66
CA ASN A 354 -19.85 -0.31 -7.57
C ASN A 354 -18.44 -0.35 -6.96
N ALA A 355 -18.10 0.57 -6.06
CA ALA A 355 -16.81 0.58 -5.38
C ALA A 355 -16.62 -0.67 -4.51
N ARG A 356 -17.61 -1.00 -3.67
CA ARG A 356 -17.55 -2.24 -2.87
C ARG A 356 -17.58 -3.50 -3.74
N LYS A 357 -18.41 -3.50 -4.79
CA LYS A 357 -18.48 -4.61 -5.75
C LYS A 357 -17.13 -4.88 -6.40
N MET A 358 -16.42 -3.84 -6.85
CA MET A 358 -15.06 -3.96 -7.42
C MET A 358 -14.11 -4.66 -6.46
N VAL A 359 -14.11 -4.24 -5.18
CA VAL A 359 -13.23 -4.82 -4.17
C VAL A 359 -13.61 -6.28 -3.89
N ALA A 360 -14.91 -6.57 -3.75
CA ALA A 360 -15.40 -7.91 -3.45
C ALA A 360 -15.08 -8.92 -4.57
N GLU A 361 -15.19 -8.50 -5.82
CA GLU A 361 -14.98 -9.39 -6.97
C GLU A 361 -13.50 -9.64 -7.28
N ARG A 362 -12.60 -8.73 -6.91
CA ARG A 362 -11.22 -8.78 -7.38
C ARG A 362 -10.17 -8.77 -6.28
N PHE A 363 -10.46 -8.16 -5.14
CA PHE A 363 -9.47 -7.85 -4.11
C PHE A 363 -9.86 -8.37 -2.73
N GLU A 364 -10.86 -9.26 -2.65
CA GLU A 364 -11.21 -9.93 -1.40
C GLU A 364 -10.02 -10.76 -0.90
N GLN A 365 -9.75 -10.66 0.40
CA GLN A 365 -8.54 -11.17 1.02
C GLN A 365 -8.38 -12.69 0.88
N LYS A 366 -9.45 -13.45 1.13
CA LYS A 366 -9.40 -14.93 1.07
C LYS A 366 -9.10 -15.42 -0.34
N TYR A 367 -9.67 -14.74 -1.36
CA TYR A 367 -9.39 -15.03 -2.76
C TYR A 367 -7.89 -14.80 -3.08
N LEU A 368 -7.36 -13.62 -2.75
CA LEU A 368 -5.96 -13.29 -3.06
C LEU A 368 -4.96 -14.15 -2.28
N TRP A 369 -5.25 -14.49 -1.03
CA TRP A 369 -4.43 -15.40 -0.25
C TRP A 369 -4.46 -16.83 -0.80
N GLY A 370 -5.61 -17.27 -1.32
CA GLY A 370 -5.74 -18.54 -2.04
C GLY A 370 -4.87 -18.57 -3.29
N GLU A 371 -4.87 -17.51 -4.10
CA GLU A 371 -4.01 -17.39 -5.30
C GLU A 371 -2.52 -17.34 -4.93
N LEU A 372 -2.16 -16.64 -3.84
CA LEU A 372 -0.78 -16.63 -3.33
C LEU A 372 -0.34 -18.03 -2.90
N LEU A 373 -1.17 -18.75 -2.13
CA LEU A 373 -0.88 -20.10 -1.67
C LEU A 373 -0.76 -21.07 -2.86
N LYS A 374 -1.65 -20.99 -3.83
CA LYS A 374 -1.58 -21.77 -5.07
C LYS A 374 -0.27 -21.51 -5.84
N THR A 375 0.14 -20.23 -5.90
CA THR A 375 1.42 -19.87 -6.53
C THR A 375 2.60 -20.52 -5.82
N TYR A 376 2.67 -20.47 -4.48
CA TYR A 376 3.73 -21.14 -3.73
C TYR A 376 3.73 -22.66 -3.94
N ASN A 377 2.56 -23.28 -3.92
CA ASN A 377 2.43 -24.74 -4.13
C ASN A 377 2.95 -25.14 -5.52
N THR A 378 2.59 -24.38 -6.57
CA THR A 378 3.08 -24.63 -7.94
C THR A 378 4.60 -24.50 -8.00
N LEU A 379 5.16 -23.39 -7.50
CA LEU A 379 6.60 -23.13 -7.55
C LEU A 379 7.46 -24.12 -6.73
N THR A 380 6.86 -24.84 -5.80
CA THR A 380 7.56 -25.82 -4.98
C THR A 380 7.35 -27.28 -5.42
N GLN A 381 6.54 -27.52 -6.46
CA GLN A 381 6.36 -28.83 -7.09
C GLN A 381 7.27 -29.02 -8.30
N GLU A 382 7.72 -27.91 -8.90
CA GLU A 382 8.74 -27.87 -9.96
C GLU A 382 10.16 -27.96 -9.36
#